data_f3cf80006c0935b5baeb5784d184eb63
#
_entry.id   f3cf80006c0935b5baeb5784d184eb63
#
_cell.length_a   1.000
_cell.length_b   1.000
_cell.length_c   1.000
_cell.angle_alpha   90.00
_cell.angle_beta   90.00
_cell.angle_gamma   90.00
#
_symmetry.space_group_name_H-M   'P 1'
#
loop_
_entity.id
_entity.type
_entity.pdbx_description
1 polymer ?
#
loop_
_entity_poly.entity_id
_entity_poly.type
_entity_poly.pdbx_seq_one_letter_code
_entity_poly.pdbx_strand_id
1 'polypeptide(L)'
;MTANSDMKKKFRGTKAWKTFRESFNKEKDAITNMKLYKGWNCHHMDLNPDNYNKLIKENFVPLNMQSHEFIHWIYNYYRKDKDVINRLLTILEKMYILNEGE
;
A
#
# COMPACT_ATOMS: atom_id res chain seq x y z
N MET A 1 4.13 4.43 19.84
CA MET A 1 5.45 4.96 20.11
C MET A 1 5.60 6.33 19.54
N THR A 2 5.60 7.33 20.40
CA THR A 2 5.71 8.73 20.00
C THR A 2 6.99 9.02 19.23
N ALA A 3 8.13 8.49 19.69
CA ALA A 3 9.42 8.71 19.04
C ALA A 3 9.41 8.24 17.59
N ASN A 4 8.86 7.05 17.31
CA ASN A 4 8.79 6.53 15.94
C ASN A 4 7.85 7.36 15.07
N SER A 5 6.74 7.83 15.63
CA SER A 5 5.80 8.69 14.90
C SER A 5 6.43 10.01 14.53
N ASP A 6 7.18 10.61 15.45
CA ASP A 6 7.88 11.87 15.21
C ASP A 6 8.97 11.72 14.16
N MET A 7 9.74 10.64 14.23
CA MET A 7 10.78 10.34 13.25
C MET A 7 10.20 10.13 11.85
N LYS A 8 9.09 9.40 11.75
CA LYS A 8 8.41 9.17 10.47
C LYS A 8 7.89 10.47 9.88
N LYS A 9 7.26 11.28 10.72
CA LYS A 9 6.73 12.58 10.28
C LYS A 9 7.85 13.50 9.81
N LYS A 10 8.95 13.53 10.54
CA LYS A 10 10.13 14.33 10.18
C LYS A 10 10.71 13.86 8.85
N PHE A 11 10.84 12.55 8.67
CA PHE A 11 11.37 11.98 7.44
C PHE A 11 10.49 12.35 6.24
N ARG A 12 9.17 12.25 6.37
CA ARG A 12 8.23 12.59 5.30
C ARG A 12 8.28 14.06 4.92
N GLY A 13 8.84 14.92 5.78
CA GLY A 13 9.07 16.33 5.48
C GLY A 13 10.36 16.60 4.73
N THR A 14 11.23 15.61 4.54
CA THR A 14 12.52 15.82 3.87
C THR A 14 12.37 15.93 2.36
N LYS A 15 13.31 16.64 1.75
CA LYS A 15 13.38 16.75 0.29
C LYS A 15 13.60 15.40 -0.35
N ALA A 16 14.44 14.57 0.27
CA ALA A 16 14.73 13.21 -0.23
C ALA A 16 13.44 12.38 -0.35
N TRP A 17 12.60 12.39 0.67
CA TRP A 17 11.33 11.67 0.61
C TRP A 17 10.40 12.24 -0.45
N LYS A 18 10.27 13.57 -0.50
CA LYS A 18 9.39 14.23 -1.46
C LYS A 18 9.80 13.92 -2.90
N THR A 19 11.09 13.97 -3.20
CA THR A 19 11.62 13.64 -4.52
C THR A 19 11.37 12.18 -4.87
N PHE A 20 11.60 11.30 -3.91
CA PHE A 20 11.37 9.86 -4.11
C PHE A 20 9.90 9.59 -4.40
N ARG A 21 9.00 10.18 -3.60
CA ARG A 21 7.56 10.03 -3.79
C ARG A 21 7.13 10.54 -5.17
N GLU A 22 7.65 11.69 -5.59
CA GLU A 22 7.35 12.27 -6.91
C GLU A 22 7.73 11.33 -8.06
N SER A 23 8.72 10.47 -7.86
CA SER A 23 9.13 9.53 -8.91
C SER A 23 8.02 8.53 -9.27
N PHE A 24 6.99 8.40 -8.44
CA PHE A 24 5.85 7.53 -8.69
C PHE A 24 4.64 8.28 -9.25
N ASN A 25 4.69 9.60 -9.42
CA ASN A 25 3.50 10.41 -9.68
C ASN A 25 2.81 10.13 -11.02
N LYS A 26 3.52 9.51 -11.97
CA LYS A 26 2.95 9.13 -13.27
C LYS A 26 2.53 7.66 -13.31
N GLU A 27 2.74 6.93 -12.24
CA GLU A 27 2.32 5.55 -12.14
C GLU A 27 0.87 5.48 -11.72
N LYS A 28 0.34 4.27 -11.70
CA LYS A 28 -1.05 4.03 -11.33
C LYS A 28 -1.11 3.32 -9.99
N ASP A 29 -2.28 3.39 -9.36
CA ASP A 29 -2.56 2.61 -8.16
C ASP A 29 -2.24 1.13 -8.42
N ALA A 30 -1.40 0.55 -7.57
CA ALA A 30 -0.88 -0.79 -7.79
C ALA A 30 -1.93 -1.90 -7.66
N ILE A 31 -3.07 -1.61 -7.04
CA ILE A 31 -4.16 -2.59 -6.87
C ILE A 31 -5.21 -2.42 -7.96
N THR A 32 -5.71 -1.20 -8.15
CA THR A 32 -6.83 -0.94 -9.03
C THR A 32 -6.43 -0.60 -10.47
N ASN A 33 -5.17 -0.25 -10.67
CA ASN A 33 -4.65 0.25 -11.94
C ASN A 33 -5.32 1.57 -12.38
N MET A 34 -5.93 2.27 -11.44
CA MET A 34 -6.51 3.59 -11.69
C MET A 34 -5.45 4.67 -11.49
N LYS A 35 -5.70 5.85 -12.07
CA LYS A 35 -4.78 6.97 -11.86
C LYS A 35 -4.70 7.32 -10.38
N LEU A 36 -3.58 7.94 -9.99
CA LEU A 36 -3.39 8.39 -8.63
C LEU A 36 -4.14 9.71 -8.41
N TYR A 37 -4.89 9.79 -7.31
CA TYR A 37 -5.63 10.97 -6.92
C TYR A 37 -4.87 11.73 -5.84
N LYS A 38 -5.21 12.98 -5.63
CA LYS A 38 -4.64 13.78 -4.55
C LYS A 38 -4.77 13.02 -3.23
N GLY A 39 -3.68 13.00 -2.47
CA GLY A 39 -3.64 12.27 -1.21
C GLY A 39 -3.21 10.81 -1.32
N TRP A 40 -2.79 10.38 -2.50
CA TRP A 40 -2.28 9.03 -2.68
C TRP A 40 -1.05 8.77 -1.81
N ASN A 41 -0.83 7.51 -1.47
CA ASN A 41 0.25 7.08 -0.58
C ASN A 41 1.36 6.36 -1.35
N CYS A 42 2.60 6.69 -1.03
CA CYS A 42 3.75 5.90 -1.42
C CYS A 42 3.95 4.86 -0.31
N HIS A 43 3.39 3.68 -0.53
CA HIS A 43 3.26 2.68 0.53
C HIS A 43 4.54 1.92 0.77
N HIS A 44 5.00 1.91 2.02
CA HIS A 44 6.12 1.08 2.47
C HIS A 44 5.64 -0.37 2.58
N MET A 45 6.20 -1.26 1.76
CA MET A 45 5.93 -2.69 1.91
C MET A 45 6.81 -3.30 3.00
N ASP A 46 7.98 -2.72 3.25
CA ASP A 46 8.83 -3.09 4.37
C ASP A 46 8.39 -2.31 5.61
N LEU A 47 7.76 -3.00 6.54
CA LEU A 47 7.19 -2.37 7.74
C LEU A 47 8.18 -2.29 8.91
N ASN A 48 9.43 -2.70 8.72
CA ASN A 48 10.44 -2.61 9.76
C ASN A 48 10.81 -1.13 9.98
N PRO A 49 10.61 -0.59 11.20
CA PRO A 49 10.93 0.81 11.48
C PRO A 49 12.39 1.19 11.18
N ASP A 50 13.31 0.24 11.30
CA ASP A 50 14.72 0.48 11.01
C ASP A 50 15.00 0.76 9.55
N ASN A 51 14.08 0.36 8.67
CA ASN A 51 14.20 0.53 7.22
C ASN A 51 13.31 1.65 6.68
N TYR A 52 12.63 2.38 7.57
CA TYR A 52 11.63 3.36 7.15
C TYR A 52 12.20 4.43 6.20
N ASN A 53 13.44 4.84 6.43
CA ASN A 53 14.09 5.89 5.64
C ASN A 53 14.95 5.36 4.48
N LYS A 54 14.90 4.05 4.21
CA LYS A 54 15.64 3.46 3.09
C LYS A 54 14.78 3.54 1.83
N LEU A 55 15.23 4.35 0.87
CA LEU A 55 14.46 4.64 -0.35
C LEU A 55 14.81 3.66 -1.46
N ILE A 56 14.45 2.40 -1.27
CA ILE A 56 14.63 1.32 -2.23
C ILE A 56 13.32 1.15 -3.00
N LYS A 57 13.31 1.51 -4.27
CA LYS A 57 12.07 1.62 -5.06
C LYS A 57 11.26 0.33 -5.07
N GLU A 58 11.91 -0.83 -5.08
CA GLU A 58 11.25 -2.13 -5.09
C GLU A 58 10.42 -2.40 -3.82
N ASN A 59 10.68 -1.65 -2.76
CA ASN A 59 9.98 -1.83 -1.48
C ASN A 59 8.80 -0.87 -1.31
N PHE A 60 8.40 -0.18 -2.39
CA PHE A 60 7.32 0.78 -2.36
C PHE A 60 6.37 0.55 -3.52
N VAL A 61 5.10 0.91 -3.32
CA VAL A 61 4.12 0.96 -4.40
C VAL A 61 3.21 2.17 -4.19
N PRO A 62 2.76 2.82 -5.27
CA PRO A 62 1.80 3.92 -5.14
C PRO A 62 0.39 3.35 -4.96
N LEU A 63 -0.33 3.87 -3.99
CA LEU A 63 -1.70 3.46 -3.70
C LEU A 63 -2.56 4.68 -3.41
N ASN A 64 -3.73 4.73 -4.01
CA ASN A 64 -4.74 5.69 -3.59
C ASN A 64 -5.17 5.39 -2.16
N MET A 65 -5.81 6.34 -1.50
CA MET A 65 -6.14 6.24 -0.08
C MET A 65 -6.91 4.95 0.25
N GLN A 66 -7.94 4.63 -0.54
CA GLN A 66 -8.76 3.44 -0.29
C GLN A 66 -7.97 2.15 -0.45
N SER A 67 -7.15 2.06 -1.50
CA SER A 67 -6.29 0.90 -1.72
C SER A 67 -5.28 0.73 -0.60
N HIS A 68 -4.73 1.83 -0.10
CA HIS A 68 -3.78 1.83 1.01
C HIS A 68 -4.43 1.29 2.28
N GLU A 69 -5.63 1.76 2.59
CA GLU A 69 -6.39 1.27 3.75
C GLU A 69 -6.72 -0.22 3.59
N PHE A 70 -7.15 -0.61 2.39
CA PHE A 70 -7.50 -1.99 2.10
C PHE A 70 -6.31 -2.93 2.29
N ILE A 71 -5.13 -2.57 1.77
CA ILE A 71 -3.95 -3.42 1.88
C ILE A 71 -3.51 -3.62 3.33
N HIS A 72 -3.59 -2.55 4.15
CA HIS A 72 -3.28 -2.65 5.57
C HIS A 72 -4.27 -3.56 6.28
N TRP A 73 -5.54 -3.43 5.94
CA TRP A 73 -6.61 -4.23 6.54
C TRP A 73 -6.43 -5.72 6.23
N ILE A 74 -6.21 -6.04 4.96
CA ILE A 74 -5.99 -7.42 4.52
C ILE A 74 -4.72 -8.00 5.14
N TYR A 75 -3.65 -7.22 5.21
CA TYR A 75 -2.40 -7.69 5.79
C TYR A 75 -2.56 -8.06 7.27
N ASN A 76 -3.38 -7.33 8.00
CA ASN A 76 -3.64 -7.65 9.40
C ASN A 76 -4.32 -9.01 9.58
N TYR A 77 -5.22 -9.37 8.67
CA TYR A 77 -5.81 -10.71 8.67
C TYR A 77 -4.81 -11.76 8.23
N TYR A 78 -4.08 -11.48 7.17
CA TYR A 78 -3.09 -12.41 6.63
C TYR A 78 -2.04 -12.80 7.65
N ARG A 79 -1.61 -11.89 8.50
CA ARG A 79 -0.62 -12.19 9.54
C ARG A 79 -1.12 -13.23 10.53
N LYS A 80 -2.42 -13.27 10.76
CA LYS A 80 -3.04 -14.21 11.70
C LYS A 80 -3.33 -15.55 11.05
N ASP A 81 -3.67 -15.54 9.77
CA ASP A 81 -4.11 -16.73 9.03
C ASP A 81 -3.63 -16.62 7.58
N LYS A 82 -2.67 -17.46 7.23
CA LYS A 82 -2.05 -17.39 5.89
C LYS A 82 -3.00 -17.81 4.77
N ASP A 83 -4.09 -18.50 5.09
CA ASP A 83 -5.05 -18.95 4.08
C ASP A 83 -6.14 -17.93 3.76
N VAL A 84 -6.15 -16.78 4.43
CA VAL A 84 -7.20 -15.78 4.25
C VAL A 84 -7.28 -15.29 2.80
N ILE A 85 -6.16 -15.14 2.13
CA ILE A 85 -6.13 -14.66 0.74
C ILE A 85 -6.78 -15.69 -0.19
N ASN A 86 -6.48 -16.96 0.01
CA ASN A 86 -7.07 -18.01 -0.83
C ASN A 86 -8.59 -18.05 -0.69
N ARG A 87 -9.09 -17.92 0.54
CA ARG A 87 -10.54 -17.89 0.77
C ARG A 87 -11.17 -16.64 0.18
N LEU A 88 -10.49 -15.50 0.30
CA LEU A 88 -10.97 -14.23 -0.28
C LEU A 88 -11.08 -14.34 -1.80
N LEU A 89 -10.04 -14.87 -2.45
CA LEU A 89 -10.06 -15.04 -3.91
C LEU A 89 -11.18 -15.97 -4.36
N THR A 90 -11.41 -17.06 -3.64
CA THR A 90 -12.50 -17.99 -3.96
C THR A 90 -13.86 -17.30 -3.93
N ILE A 91 -14.07 -16.45 -2.91
CA ILE A 91 -15.33 -15.68 -2.79
C ILE A 91 -15.46 -14.69 -3.95
N LEU A 92 -14.40 -13.94 -4.24
CA LEU A 92 -14.43 -12.95 -5.30
C LEU A 92 -14.65 -13.58 -6.67
N GLU A 93 -14.01 -14.70 -6.95
CA GLU A 93 -14.20 -15.40 -8.20
C GLU A 93 -15.65 -15.88 -8.36
N LYS A 94 -16.26 -16.38 -7.28
CA LYS A 94 -17.65 -16.80 -7.29
C LYS A 94 -18.58 -15.62 -7.55
N MET A 95 -18.31 -14.49 -6.90
CA MET A 95 -19.10 -13.28 -7.10
C MET A 95 -19.00 -12.80 -8.55
N TYR A 96 -17.80 -12.85 -9.12
CA TYR A 96 -17.60 -12.47 -10.52
C TYR A 96 -18.41 -13.37 -11.45
N ILE A 97 -18.34 -14.69 -11.26
CA ILE A 97 -19.08 -15.63 -12.11
C ILE A 97 -20.58 -15.39 -12.01
N LEU A 98 -21.11 -15.17 -10.80
CA LEU A 98 -22.55 -15.02 -10.60
C LEU A 98 -23.10 -13.69 -11.09
N ASN A 99 -22.27 -12.63 -11.14
CA ASN A 99 -22.79 -11.28 -11.38
C ASN A 99 -22.23 -10.61 -12.64
N GLU A 100 -21.01 -10.97 -13.07
CA GLU A 100 -20.29 -10.23 -14.12
C GLU A 100 -19.64 -11.15 -15.15
N GLY A 101 -19.59 -12.44 -14.90
CA GLY A 101 -18.83 -13.41 -15.70
C GLY A 101 -19.45 -13.72 -17.06
N GLU A 102 -20.50 -13.07 -17.38
CA GLU A 102 -21.13 -13.22 -18.71
C GLU A 102 -20.28 -12.52 -19.77
#